data_e8e008fe672cab8d26e104dd97b7c47d
#
_entry.id   e8e008fe672cab8d26e104dd97b7c47d
#
_cell.length_a   1.000
_cell.length_b   1.000
_cell.length_c   1.000
_cell.angle_alpha   90.00
_cell.angle_beta   90.00
_cell.angle_gamma   90.00
#
_symmetry.space_group_name_H-M   'P 1'
#
loop_
_entity.id
_entity.type
_entity.pdbx_description
1 polymer ?
#
loop_
_entity_poly.entity_id
_entity_poly.type
_entity_poly.pdbx_seq_one_letter_code
_entity_poly.pdbx_strand_id
1 'polypeptide(L)'
;MVSTEHKQASAFDRLMRPHLDRLYRLAFRLTGAKSEAEDLFQDVLVKIYGRMDDLVDIREPGTWLCRVMYNHFIDDRRRFARQRLVSVDSALLPGNSVEALPGDLDPERDARRADNITQLEKALSTLSDDQRHVLLLHDVEGYKFSEIQEVTGDPIGTLKSRLHRARARLRELLEQNGTFF
;
A
#
# COMPACT_ATOMS: atom_id res chain seq x y z
N MET A 1 -33.63 -9.84 -15.56
CA MET A 1 -32.18 -9.86 -15.42
C MET A 1 -31.62 -8.53 -14.95
N VAL A 2 -32.00 -7.36 -15.46
CA VAL A 2 -31.51 -6.01 -15.08
C VAL A 2 -31.69 -5.67 -13.58
N SER A 3 -32.73 -6.19 -12.91
CA SER A 3 -33.02 -5.88 -11.49
C SER A 3 -32.06 -6.54 -10.51
N THR A 4 -31.46 -7.67 -10.86
CA THR A 4 -30.53 -8.40 -9.97
C THR A 4 -29.14 -7.78 -9.99
N GLU A 5 -28.65 -7.39 -11.16
CA GLU A 5 -27.36 -6.72 -11.33
C GLU A 5 -27.35 -5.33 -10.64
N HIS A 6 -28.44 -4.60 -10.72
CA HIS A 6 -28.56 -3.29 -10.04
C HIS A 6 -28.56 -3.42 -8.50
N LYS A 7 -29.17 -4.47 -7.97
CA LYS A 7 -29.16 -4.77 -6.52
C LYS A 7 -27.76 -5.18 -6.07
N GLN A 8 -27.06 -5.97 -6.86
CA GLN A 8 -25.69 -6.41 -6.57
C GLN A 8 -24.70 -5.25 -6.61
N ALA A 9 -24.77 -4.37 -7.62
CA ALA A 9 -23.95 -3.17 -7.70
C ALA A 9 -24.19 -2.22 -6.51
N SER A 10 -25.45 -2.03 -6.10
CA SER A 10 -25.79 -1.20 -4.94
C SER A 10 -25.34 -1.80 -3.60
N ALA A 11 -25.33 -3.12 -3.48
CA ALA A 11 -24.81 -3.81 -2.29
C ALA A 11 -23.28 -3.69 -2.23
N PHE A 12 -22.61 -3.85 -3.37
CA PHE A 12 -21.16 -3.66 -3.49
C PHE A 12 -20.74 -2.23 -3.11
N ASP A 13 -21.40 -1.21 -3.66
CA ASP A 13 -21.08 0.19 -3.35
C ASP A 13 -21.20 0.48 -1.84
N ARG A 14 -22.28 0.03 -1.20
CA ARG A 14 -22.46 0.21 0.25
C ARG A 14 -21.39 -0.47 1.09
N LEU A 15 -20.95 -1.65 0.68
CA LEU A 15 -19.93 -2.42 1.38
C LEU A 15 -18.55 -1.81 1.20
N MET A 16 -18.23 -1.37 -0.02
CA MET A 16 -16.91 -0.89 -0.39
C MET A 16 -16.66 0.57 0.01
N ARG A 17 -17.67 1.41 -0.01
CA ARG A 17 -17.58 2.85 0.22
C ARG A 17 -16.75 3.23 1.47
N PRO A 18 -16.90 2.60 2.65
CA PRO A 18 -16.09 2.93 3.83
C PRO A 18 -14.60 2.58 3.70
N HIS A 19 -14.24 1.75 2.71
CA HIS A 19 -12.90 1.19 2.55
C HIS A 19 -12.13 1.75 1.36
N LEU A 20 -12.81 2.45 0.42
CA LEU A 20 -12.20 2.92 -0.84
C LEU A 20 -10.98 3.80 -0.61
N ASP A 21 -11.10 4.81 0.27
CA ASP A 21 -10.00 5.74 0.55
C ASP A 21 -8.78 5.04 1.16
N ARG A 22 -9.03 4.08 2.05
CA ARG A 22 -7.95 3.28 2.67
C ARG A 22 -7.25 2.42 1.63
N LEU A 23 -8.03 1.73 0.79
CA LEU A 23 -7.51 0.87 -0.28
C LEU A 23 -6.72 1.68 -1.31
N TYR A 24 -7.23 2.83 -1.73
CA TYR A 24 -6.51 3.69 -2.68
C TYR A 24 -5.18 4.20 -2.10
N ARG A 25 -5.18 4.67 -0.84
CA ARG A 25 -3.93 5.06 -0.17
C ARG A 25 -2.95 3.90 -0.05
N LEU A 26 -3.42 2.68 0.24
CA LEU A 26 -2.57 1.49 0.26
C LEU A 26 -1.99 1.20 -1.12
N ALA A 27 -2.81 1.21 -2.19
CA ALA A 27 -2.35 1.04 -3.56
C ALA A 27 -1.25 2.05 -3.91
N PHE A 28 -1.48 3.33 -3.60
CA PHE A 28 -0.51 4.39 -3.84
C PHE A 28 0.81 4.19 -3.06
N ARG A 29 0.75 3.78 -1.80
CA ARG A 29 1.95 3.50 -1.00
C ARG A 29 2.73 2.29 -1.47
N LEU A 30 2.04 1.28 -2.04
CA LEU A 30 2.67 0.08 -2.57
C LEU A 30 3.36 0.32 -3.91
N THR A 31 2.70 1.03 -4.81
CA THR A 31 3.19 1.29 -6.17
C THR A 31 4.07 2.51 -6.23
N GLY A 32 3.65 3.55 -5.49
CA GLY A 32 4.30 4.81 -5.41
C GLY A 32 4.08 5.73 -6.62
N ALA A 33 3.36 5.32 -7.66
CA ALA A 33 2.99 6.12 -8.82
C ALA A 33 1.47 6.17 -8.94
N LYS A 34 0.91 7.34 -9.29
CA LYS A 34 -0.53 7.55 -9.38
C LYS A 34 -1.19 6.60 -10.39
N SER A 35 -0.63 6.51 -11.61
CA SER A 35 -1.14 5.62 -12.66
C SER A 35 -1.14 4.15 -12.23
N GLU A 36 -0.03 3.67 -11.67
CA GLU A 36 0.08 2.29 -11.18
C GLU A 36 -0.87 2.01 -10.01
N ALA A 37 -1.08 3.02 -9.14
CA ALA A 37 -2.02 2.90 -8.03
C ALA A 37 -3.47 2.81 -8.51
N GLU A 38 -3.83 3.60 -9.51
CA GLU A 38 -5.16 3.58 -10.13
C GLU A 38 -5.43 2.24 -10.82
N ASP A 39 -4.46 1.72 -11.57
CA ASP A 39 -4.55 0.42 -12.24
C ASP A 39 -4.70 -0.71 -11.20
N LEU A 40 -3.80 -0.76 -10.20
CA LEU A 40 -3.88 -1.73 -9.12
C LEU A 40 -5.22 -1.67 -8.37
N PHE A 41 -5.68 -0.46 -8.08
CA PHE A 41 -6.94 -0.25 -7.37
C PHE A 41 -8.14 -0.75 -8.19
N GLN A 42 -8.19 -0.44 -9.48
CA GLN A 42 -9.26 -0.88 -10.38
C GLN A 42 -9.27 -2.40 -10.54
N ASP A 43 -8.11 -3.02 -10.78
CA ASP A 43 -7.99 -4.47 -10.93
C ASP A 43 -8.47 -5.21 -9.66
N VAL A 44 -8.11 -4.68 -8.50
CA VAL A 44 -8.57 -5.23 -7.22
C VAL A 44 -10.07 -5.07 -7.03
N LEU A 45 -10.66 -3.91 -7.38
CA LEU A 45 -12.12 -3.71 -7.31
C LEU A 45 -12.87 -4.70 -8.20
N VAL A 46 -12.40 -4.92 -9.44
CA VAL A 46 -12.99 -5.90 -10.35
C VAL A 46 -12.91 -7.32 -9.75
N LYS A 47 -11.75 -7.68 -9.20
CA LYS A 47 -11.55 -8.98 -8.54
C LYS A 47 -12.47 -9.20 -7.33
N ILE A 48 -12.64 -8.15 -6.51
CA ILE A 48 -13.52 -8.18 -5.33
C ILE A 48 -14.99 -8.26 -5.76
N TYR A 49 -15.38 -7.52 -6.81
CA TYR A 49 -16.74 -7.56 -7.35
C TYR A 49 -17.15 -8.97 -7.78
N GLY A 50 -16.24 -9.71 -8.42
CA GLY A 50 -16.45 -11.12 -8.80
C GLY A 50 -16.50 -12.10 -7.62
N ARG A 51 -16.18 -11.64 -6.39
CA ARG A 51 -16.15 -12.44 -5.16
C ARG A 51 -17.03 -11.87 -4.05
N MET A 52 -18.07 -11.14 -4.41
CA MET A 52 -18.94 -10.46 -3.44
C MET A 52 -19.56 -11.40 -2.41
N ASP A 53 -19.88 -12.63 -2.82
CA ASP A 53 -20.48 -13.62 -1.94
C ASP A 53 -19.54 -14.00 -0.79
N ASP A 54 -18.24 -13.97 -1.02
CA ASP A 54 -17.23 -14.24 0.02
C ASP A 54 -17.18 -13.12 1.09
N LEU A 55 -17.60 -11.90 0.73
CA LEU A 55 -17.52 -10.71 1.60
C LEU A 55 -18.60 -10.64 2.66
N VAL A 56 -19.76 -11.27 2.41
CA VAL A 56 -20.93 -11.18 3.29
C VAL A 56 -20.65 -11.78 4.67
N ASP A 57 -19.79 -12.79 4.75
CA ASP A 57 -19.47 -13.53 5.98
C ASP A 57 -18.18 -13.05 6.67
N ILE A 58 -17.49 -12.02 6.13
CA ILE A 58 -16.22 -11.55 6.66
C ILE A 58 -16.44 -10.58 7.83
N ARG A 59 -15.93 -10.93 9.01
CA ARG A 59 -16.05 -10.10 10.22
C ARG A 59 -15.31 -8.76 10.11
N GLU A 60 -14.18 -8.73 9.42
CA GLU A 60 -13.34 -7.54 9.25
C GLU A 60 -13.03 -7.31 7.76
N PRO A 61 -14.00 -6.76 7.00
CA PRO A 61 -13.84 -6.58 5.55
C PRO A 61 -12.65 -5.69 5.20
N GLY A 62 -12.36 -4.66 6.00
CA GLY A 62 -11.23 -3.76 5.75
C GLY A 62 -9.87 -4.47 5.74
N THR A 63 -9.62 -5.37 6.69
CA THR A 63 -8.39 -6.17 6.76
C THR A 63 -8.29 -7.14 5.59
N TRP A 64 -9.39 -7.82 5.28
CA TRP A 64 -9.44 -8.75 4.15
C TRP A 64 -9.20 -8.03 2.81
N LEU A 65 -9.83 -6.87 2.59
CA LEU A 65 -9.67 -6.07 1.39
C LEU A 65 -8.21 -5.62 1.19
N CYS A 66 -7.56 -5.15 2.25
CA CYS A 66 -6.14 -4.79 2.19
C CYS A 66 -5.25 -6.00 1.89
N ARG A 67 -5.59 -7.19 2.42
CA ARG A 67 -4.90 -8.46 2.08
C ARG A 67 -5.06 -8.80 0.60
N VAL A 68 -6.27 -8.66 0.03
CA VAL A 68 -6.50 -8.88 -1.40
C VAL A 68 -5.68 -7.92 -2.24
N MET A 69 -5.64 -6.64 -1.87
CA MET A 69 -4.83 -5.60 -2.52
C MET A 69 -3.34 -5.95 -2.51
N TYR A 70 -2.81 -6.27 -1.34
CA TYR A 70 -1.39 -6.59 -1.20
C TYR A 70 -1.00 -7.86 -1.99
N ASN A 71 -1.80 -8.92 -1.92
CA ASN A 71 -1.55 -10.14 -2.67
C ASN A 71 -1.56 -9.89 -4.17
N HIS A 72 -2.51 -9.09 -4.67
CA HIS A 72 -2.56 -8.74 -6.09
C HIS A 72 -1.29 -7.99 -6.52
N PHE A 73 -0.88 -6.99 -5.76
CA PHE A 73 0.35 -6.25 -5.99
C PHE A 73 1.60 -7.15 -6.04
N ILE A 74 1.76 -8.08 -5.08
CA ILE A 74 2.90 -9.01 -5.06
C ILE A 74 2.87 -9.97 -6.23
N ASP A 75 1.69 -10.48 -6.60
CA ASP A 75 1.54 -11.39 -7.73
C ASP A 75 1.91 -10.71 -9.05
N ASP A 76 1.50 -9.45 -9.23
CA ASP A 76 1.86 -8.67 -10.40
C ASP A 76 3.36 -8.39 -10.46
N ARG A 77 3.97 -7.98 -9.34
CA ARG A 77 5.44 -7.81 -9.28
C ARG A 77 6.20 -9.10 -9.60
N ARG A 78 5.73 -10.24 -9.09
CA ARG A 78 6.31 -11.56 -9.42
C ARG A 78 6.15 -11.92 -10.90
N ARG A 79 5.01 -11.56 -11.51
CA ARG A 79 4.74 -11.75 -12.93
C ARG A 79 5.67 -10.90 -13.78
N PHE A 80 5.78 -9.61 -13.46
CA PHE A 80 6.70 -8.69 -14.15
C PHE A 80 8.17 -9.11 -13.99
N ALA A 81 8.60 -9.51 -12.82
CA ALA A 81 9.96 -9.98 -12.59
C ALA A 81 10.28 -11.21 -13.44
N ARG A 82 9.34 -12.16 -13.58
CA ARG A 82 9.50 -13.34 -14.45
C ARG A 82 9.56 -12.96 -15.92
N GLN A 83 8.75 -12.01 -16.37
CA GLN A 83 8.78 -11.53 -17.76
C GLN A 83 10.08 -10.77 -18.08
N ARG A 84 10.62 -10.02 -17.13
CA ARG A 84 11.91 -9.30 -17.28
C ARG A 84 13.13 -10.22 -17.30
N LEU A 85 13.08 -11.40 -16.69
CA LEU A 85 14.14 -12.41 -16.83
C LEU A 85 14.26 -12.93 -18.26
N VAL A 86 13.26 -12.70 -19.11
CA VAL A 86 13.27 -13.00 -20.55
C VAL A 86 13.72 -11.80 -21.39
N SER A 87 13.71 -10.59 -20.84
CA SER A 87 14.15 -9.35 -21.50
C SER A 87 15.14 -8.61 -20.60
N VAL A 88 16.42 -8.71 -20.94
CA VAL A 88 17.48 -7.93 -20.28
C VAL A 88 17.33 -6.48 -20.73
N ASP A 89 16.68 -5.63 -19.93
CA ASP A 89 17.12 -4.25 -19.79
C ASP A 89 16.59 -3.63 -18.49
N SER A 90 17.51 -2.93 -17.82
CA SER A 90 17.36 -2.39 -16.49
C SER A 90 16.65 -1.03 -16.55
N ALA A 91 15.52 -0.90 -15.90
CA ALA A 91 14.98 0.42 -15.58
C ALA A 91 14.74 0.52 -14.06
N LEU A 92 15.47 1.43 -13.45
CA LEU A 92 15.30 1.93 -12.09
C LEU A 92 13.85 2.42 -11.92
N LEU A 93 13.22 2.03 -10.82
CA LEU A 93 11.91 2.55 -10.46
C LEU A 93 12.00 4.07 -10.22
N PRO A 94 11.09 4.88 -10.78
CA PRO A 94 11.03 6.31 -10.48
C PRO A 94 10.74 6.51 -8.99
N GLY A 95 11.47 7.42 -8.36
CA GLY A 95 11.15 7.91 -7.04
C GLY A 95 9.80 8.66 -7.12
N ASN A 96 8.87 8.29 -6.27
CA ASN A 96 7.50 8.77 -6.35
C ASN A 96 7.25 9.90 -5.38
N SER A 97 6.78 11.02 -5.91
CA SER A 97 6.28 12.14 -5.14
C SER A 97 4.88 11.81 -4.60
N VAL A 98 4.72 11.81 -3.29
CA VAL A 98 3.39 11.76 -2.66
C VAL A 98 2.73 13.11 -2.84
N GLU A 99 1.72 13.18 -3.67
CA GLU A 99 0.88 14.35 -3.79
C GLU A 99 0.14 14.56 -2.47
N ALA A 100 0.47 15.62 -1.74
CA ALA A 100 -0.15 15.96 -0.48
C ALA A 100 -1.62 16.30 -0.72
N LEU A 101 -2.52 15.65 0.02
CA LEU A 101 -3.93 16.04 0.07
C LEU A 101 -4.04 17.46 0.63
N PRO A 102 -4.86 18.35 0.02
CA PRO A 102 -5.00 19.72 0.45
C PRO A 102 -5.55 19.79 1.89
N GLY A 103 -4.82 20.44 2.75
CA GLY A 103 -5.18 20.69 4.14
C GLY A 103 -5.08 22.17 4.46
N ASP A 104 -5.74 22.60 5.51
CA ASP A 104 -6.08 23.95 5.97
C ASP A 104 -4.99 25.01 5.86
N LEU A 105 -5.45 26.24 5.63
CA LEU A 105 -4.85 27.52 5.27
C LEU A 105 -3.78 28.08 6.26
N ASP A 106 -2.62 27.43 6.38
CA ASP A 106 -1.42 28.02 7.00
C ASP A 106 -0.19 27.75 6.11
N PRO A 107 0.27 28.74 5.30
CA PRO A 107 1.35 28.52 4.33
C PRO A 107 2.68 28.07 4.92
N GLU A 108 3.04 28.51 6.14
CA GLU A 108 4.29 28.08 6.80
C GLU A 108 4.19 26.64 7.31
N ARG A 109 3.04 26.27 7.82
CA ARG A 109 2.77 24.92 8.32
C ARG A 109 2.68 23.92 7.16
N ASP A 110 2.09 24.34 6.04
CA ASP A 110 1.99 23.55 4.83
C ASP A 110 3.36 23.38 4.16
N ALA A 111 4.19 24.42 4.12
CA ALA A 111 5.56 24.30 3.59
C ALA A 111 6.42 23.34 4.42
N ARG A 112 6.39 23.43 5.77
CA ARG A 112 7.09 22.49 6.66
C ARG A 112 6.56 21.07 6.54
N ARG A 113 5.25 20.91 6.36
CA ARG A 113 4.62 19.60 6.17
C ARG A 113 5.04 18.99 4.83
N ALA A 114 5.10 19.78 3.77
CA ALA A 114 5.56 19.35 2.45
C ALA A 114 7.04 18.92 2.49
N ASP A 115 7.90 19.68 3.19
CA ASP A 115 9.31 19.33 3.35
C ASP A 115 9.49 18.03 4.16
N ASN A 116 8.77 17.88 5.27
CA ASN A 116 8.77 16.66 6.06
C ASN A 116 8.29 15.44 5.27
N ILE A 117 7.27 15.59 4.42
CA ILE A 117 6.79 14.53 3.54
C ILE A 117 7.87 14.15 2.53
N THR A 118 8.49 15.13 1.88
CA THR A 118 9.56 14.90 0.91
C THR A 118 10.77 14.18 1.54
N GLN A 119 11.13 14.53 2.77
CA GLN A 119 12.22 13.87 3.49
C GLN A 119 11.84 12.45 3.91
N LEU A 120 10.60 12.22 4.35
CA LEU A 120 10.10 10.89 4.65
C LEU A 120 10.10 9.99 3.41
N GLU A 121 9.70 10.52 2.26
CA GLU A 121 9.73 9.79 0.98
C GLU A 121 11.15 9.39 0.58
N LYS A 122 12.09 10.32 0.68
CA LYS A 122 13.52 10.02 0.45
C LYS A 122 14.02 8.92 1.38
N ALA A 123 13.66 8.99 2.67
CA ALA A 123 14.03 7.97 3.63
C ALA A 123 13.41 6.61 3.30
N LEU A 124 12.12 6.58 2.92
CA LEU A 124 11.43 5.36 2.52
C LEU A 124 12.01 4.76 1.22
N SER A 125 12.47 5.58 0.29
CA SER A 125 13.09 5.11 -0.96
C SER A 125 14.43 4.40 -0.75
N THR A 126 15.10 4.62 0.38
CA THR A 126 16.35 3.91 0.74
C THR A 126 16.14 2.51 1.30
N LEU A 127 14.90 2.20 1.68
CA LEU A 127 14.55 0.87 2.16
C LEU A 127 14.42 -0.12 1.00
N SER A 128 14.82 -1.37 1.23
CA SER A 128 14.45 -2.44 0.29
C SER A 128 12.92 -2.61 0.25
N ASP A 129 12.40 -3.14 -0.85
CA ASP A 129 10.96 -3.39 -1.00
C ASP A 129 10.38 -4.20 0.17
N ASP A 130 11.07 -5.26 0.57
CA ASP A 130 10.66 -6.10 1.71
C ASP A 130 10.61 -5.33 3.04
N GLN A 131 11.57 -4.43 3.27
CA GLN A 131 11.59 -3.58 4.47
C GLN A 131 10.44 -2.56 4.43
N ARG A 132 10.21 -1.95 3.27
CA ARG A 132 9.13 -0.97 3.07
C ARG A 132 7.77 -1.63 3.24
N HIS A 133 7.55 -2.81 2.65
CA HIS A 133 6.27 -3.50 2.74
C HIS A 133 5.93 -3.92 4.18
N VAL A 134 6.88 -4.50 4.93
CA VAL A 134 6.60 -4.88 6.32
C VAL A 134 6.32 -3.67 7.19
N LEU A 135 7.01 -2.55 6.97
CA LEU A 135 6.78 -1.30 7.68
C LEU A 135 5.39 -0.72 7.36
N LEU A 136 5.00 -0.68 6.09
CA LEU A 136 3.67 -0.24 5.68
C LEU A 136 2.56 -1.10 6.28
N LEU A 137 2.69 -2.42 6.19
CA LEU A 137 1.66 -3.32 6.69
C LEU A 137 1.54 -3.26 8.21
N HIS A 138 2.67 -3.22 8.93
CA HIS A 138 2.66 -3.24 10.39
C HIS A 138 2.38 -1.87 11.00
N ASP A 139 3.17 -0.84 10.62
CA ASP A 139 3.15 0.46 11.30
C ASP A 139 2.07 1.41 10.78
N VAL A 140 1.71 1.29 9.50
CA VAL A 140 0.72 2.18 8.89
C VAL A 140 -0.66 1.54 8.83
N GLU A 141 -0.74 0.28 8.41
CA GLU A 141 -2.01 -0.44 8.27
C GLU A 141 -2.42 -1.21 9.53
N GLY A 142 -1.49 -1.36 10.51
CA GLY A 142 -1.79 -1.97 11.81
C GLY A 142 -1.92 -3.49 11.80
N TYR A 143 -1.40 -4.18 10.76
CA TYR A 143 -1.43 -5.65 10.72
C TYR A 143 -0.54 -6.27 11.77
N LYS A 144 -1.01 -7.37 12.37
CA LYS A 144 -0.19 -8.21 13.24
C LYS A 144 0.79 -9.04 12.40
N PHE A 145 1.92 -9.43 12.99
CA PHE A 145 2.91 -10.27 12.28
C PHE A 145 2.34 -11.60 11.78
N SER A 146 1.38 -12.20 12.48
CA SER A 146 0.69 -13.41 12.02
C SER A 146 -0.08 -13.18 10.73
N GLU A 147 -0.75 -12.03 10.60
CA GLU A 147 -1.50 -11.66 9.40
C GLU A 147 -0.56 -11.35 8.24
N ILE A 148 0.56 -10.64 8.53
CA ILE A 148 1.59 -10.36 7.52
C ILE A 148 2.22 -11.67 7.04
N GLN A 149 2.49 -12.64 7.93
CA GLN A 149 2.99 -13.96 7.56
C GLN A 149 2.04 -14.69 6.62
N GLU A 150 0.73 -14.68 6.90
CA GLU A 150 -0.28 -15.30 6.03
C GLU A 150 -0.31 -14.67 4.63
N VAL A 151 -0.06 -13.35 4.55
CA VAL A 151 -0.08 -12.60 3.30
C VAL A 151 1.20 -12.79 2.49
N THR A 152 2.36 -12.71 3.15
CA THR A 152 3.67 -12.70 2.47
C THR A 152 4.29 -14.09 2.33
N GLY A 153 3.94 -15.02 3.22
CA GLY A 153 4.59 -16.32 3.36
C GLY A 153 5.92 -16.26 4.12
N ASP A 154 6.35 -15.08 4.56
CA ASP A 154 7.62 -14.89 5.27
C ASP A 154 7.51 -15.31 6.75
N PRO A 155 8.52 -15.96 7.33
CA PRO A 155 8.53 -16.30 8.75
C PRO A 155 8.46 -15.05 9.65
N ILE A 156 7.74 -15.12 10.77
CA ILE A 156 7.59 -14.00 11.72
C ILE A 156 8.95 -13.43 12.17
N GLY A 157 9.97 -14.31 12.37
CA GLY A 157 11.32 -13.87 12.72
C GLY A 157 11.96 -12.99 11.64
N THR A 158 11.73 -13.32 10.36
CA THR A 158 12.17 -12.52 9.21
C THR A 158 11.44 -11.18 9.16
N LEU A 159 10.12 -11.18 9.36
CA LEU A 159 9.31 -9.95 9.37
C LEU A 159 9.76 -9.01 10.49
N LYS A 160 9.94 -9.52 11.71
CA LYS A 160 10.45 -8.74 12.84
C LYS A 160 11.83 -8.14 12.57
N SER A 161 12.75 -8.90 12.01
CA SER A 161 14.10 -8.42 11.69
C SER A 161 14.11 -7.40 10.56
N ARG A 162 13.26 -7.56 9.54
CA ARG A 162 13.06 -6.56 8.46
C ARG A 162 12.49 -5.26 9.02
N LEU A 163 11.45 -5.33 9.84
CA LEU A 163 10.85 -4.15 10.47
C LEU A 163 11.83 -3.41 11.36
N HIS A 164 12.59 -4.15 12.19
CA HIS A 164 13.60 -3.54 13.04
C HIS A 164 14.63 -2.76 12.23
N ARG A 165 15.17 -3.36 11.16
CA ARG A 165 16.13 -2.70 10.27
C ARG A 165 15.53 -1.51 9.52
N ALA A 166 14.28 -1.63 9.07
CA ALA A 166 13.56 -0.52 8.43
C ALA A 166 13.43 0.69 9.36
N ARG A 167 12.98 0.46 10.59
CA ARG A 167 12.83 1.52 11.60
C ARG A 167 14.17 2.15 11.98
N ALA A 168 15.22 1.34 12.15
CA ALA A 168 16.56 1.85 12.46
C ALA A 168 17.07 2.75 11.33
N ARG A 169 16.91 2.31 10.07
CA ARG A 169 17.34 3.10 8.91
C ARG A 169 16.55 4.39 8.76
N LEU A 170 15.24 4.36 8.95
CA LEU A 170 14.42 5.58 8.93
C LEU A 170 14.84 6.57 10.02
N ARG A 171 15.04 6.08 11.25
CA ARG A 171 15.48 6.93 12.37
C ARG A 171 16.79 7.63 12.03
N GLU A 172 17.80 6.87 11.60
CA GLU A 172 19.10 7.41 11.21
C GLU A 172 18.98 8.54 10.18
N LEU A 173 18.18 8.35 9.14
CA LEU A 173 18.01 9.34 8.07
C LEU A 173 17.22 10.57 8.52
N LEU A 174 16.21 10.40 9.35
CA LEU A 174 15.39 11.50 9.84
C LEU A 174 16.15 12.34 10.88
N GLU A 175 16.97 11.71 11.72
CA GLU A 175 17.86 12.40 12.67
C GLU A 175 18.93 13.21 11.93
N GLN A 176 19.56 12.67 10.88
CA GLN A 176 20.54 13.38 10.06
C GLN A 176 19.96 14.62 9.37
N ASN A 177 18.68 14.60 9.03
CA ASN A 177 18.00 15.69 8.35
C ASN A 177 17.35 16.72 9.30
N GLY A 178 17.48 16.55 10.63
CA GLY A 178 16.93 17.48 11.61
C GLY A 178 15.40 17.55 11.65
N THR A 179 14.70 16.53 11.15
CA THR A 179 13.25 16.56 10.90
C THR A 179 12.40 16.33 12.17
N PHE A 180 13.00 15.91 13.29
CA PHE A 180 12.27 15.49 14.51
C PHE A 180 12.81 16.07 15.82
N PHE A 181 13.25 17.36 15.82
CA PHE A 181 13.49 18.09 17.08
C PHE A 181 12.95 19.50 17.00
#